data_47e474030a20f9f15cca850c0116f511
#
_entry.id   47e474030a20f9f15cca850c0116f511
#
_cell.length_a   1.000
_cell.length_b   1.000
_cell.length_c   1.000
_cell.angle_alpha   90.00
_cell.angle_beta   90.00
_cell.angle_gamma   90.00
#
_symmetry.space_group_name_H-M   'P 1'
#
loop_
_entity.id
_entity.type
_entity.pdbx_description
1 polymer ?
#
loop_
_entity_poly.entity_id
_entity_poly.type
_entity_poly.pdbx_seq_one_letter_code
_entity_poly.pdbx_strand_id
1 'polypeptide(L)'
;NVDAVRYLADACAKIDAHLIQISTDFIFDGEDGPYKEEDEPNPLSHYGLSKLKSEQMLYNHNVKWTILRTIIVFGVGEKLSKGNIVLWAKGALEKGEPLNIIDDQFRAPTLVEDLADACILAATKKAYGIFNASGKDIMSIYEIVSRIAKHYGNTTDNLNKISTATLNQTAGRPPKTGFVLDKSRKVLGYNPHSFEECLTIIDKQLNN
;
A
#
# COMPACT_ATOMS: atom_id res chain seq x y z
N ASN A 1 4.83 15.95 5.83
CA ASN A 1 3.79 15.03 6.34
C ASN A 1 3.20 15.52 7.67
N VAL A 2 4.01 15.72 8.73
CA VAL A 2 3.48 15.99 10.10
C VAL A 2 2.69 17.29 10.18
N ASP A 3 3.28 18.42 9.79
CA ASP A 3 2.62 19.73 9.89
C ASP A 3 1.36 19.84 9.05
N ALA A 4 1.37 19.30 7.83
CA ALA A 4 0.19 19.29 6.98
C ALA A 4 -0.98 18.53 7.62
N VAL A 5 -0.71 17.38 8.25
CA VAL A 5 -1.75 16.61 8.96
C VAL A 5 -2.25 17.36 10.18
N ARG A 6 -1.37 18.05 10.93
CA ARG A 6 -1.76 18.90 12.06
C ARG A 6 -2.70 20.02 11.62
N TYR A 7 -2.36 20.75 10.55
CA TYR A 7 -3.22 21.83 10.06
C TYR A 7 -4.60 21.33 9.59
N LEU A 8 -4.62 20.15 8.93
CA LEU A 8 -5.89 19.51 8.55
C LEU A 8 -6.69 19.08 9.77
N ALA A 9 -6.05 18.50 10.79
CA ALA A 9 -6.71 18.11 12.03
C ALA A 9 -7.30 19.31 12.77
N ASP A 10 -6.55 20.42 12.88
CA ASP A 10 -7.00 21.67 13.47
C ASP A 10 -8.24 22.25 12.73
N ALA A 11 -8.21 22.19 11.40
CA ALA A 11 -9.32 22.66 10.58
C ALA A 11 -10.57 21.77 10.72
N CYS A 12 -10.37 20.43 10.65
CA CYS A 12 -11.45 19.46 10.80
C CYS A 12 -12.11 19.53 12.18
N ALA A 13 -11.32 19.72 13.24
CA ALA A 13 -11.85 19.86 14.61
C ALA A 13 -12.77 21.08 14.77
N LYS A 14 -12.47 22.20 14.08
CA LYS A 14 -13.30 23.44 14.14
C LYS A 14 -14.70 23.26 13.54
N ILE A 15 -14.85 22.35 12.59
CA ILE A 15 -16.11 22.13 11.86
C ILE A 15 -16.71 20.75 12.15
N ASP A 16 -16.20 20.06 13.16
CA ASP A 16 -16.61 18.69 13.55
C ASP A 16 -16.51 17.67 12.41
N ALA A 17 -15.56 17.84 11.49
CA ALA A 17 -15.35 16.92 10.37
C ALA A 17 -14.55 15.68 10.78
N HIS A 18 -14.79 14.57 10.08
CA HIS A 18 -14.02 13.33 10.22
C HIS A 18 -12.81 13.35 9.30
N LEU A 19 -11.60 13.29 9.85
CA LEU A 19 -10.34 13.24 9.11
C LEU A 19 -9.93 11.79 8.85
N ILE A 20 -9.80 11.40 7.59
CA ILE A 20 -9.24 10.11 7.19
C ILE A 20 -7.83 10.33 6.67
N GLN A 21 -6.84 9.77 7.39
CA GLN A 21 -5.42 9.88 7.09
C GLN A 21 -4.89 8.59 6.49
N ILE A 22 -4.35 8.65 5.28
CA ILE A 22 -3.66 7.51 4.67
C ILE A 22 -2.25 7.41 5.26
N SER A 23 -1.89 6.22 5.74
CA SER A 23 -0.56 5.88 6.24
C SER A 23 0.06 4.72 5.45
N THR A 24 1.13 4.13 5.93
CA THR A 24 1.97 3.18 5.18
C THR A 24 2.45 2.03 6.05
N ASP A 25 2.79 0.92 5.41
CA ASP A 25 3.50 -0.21 6.00
C ASP A 25 4.95 0.12 6.40
N PHE A 26 5.55 1.19 5.85
CA PHE A 26 6.94 1.60 6.16
C PHE A 26 7.11 2.16 7.58
N ILE A 27 6.06 2.19 8.38
CA ILE A 27 6.17 2.42 9.83
C ILE A 27 6.71 1.19 10.57
N PHE A 28 6.75 0.02 9.95
CA PHE A 28 7.27 -1.23 10.50
C PHE A 28 8.63 -1.57 9.89
N ASP A 29 9.42 -2.39 10.62
CA ASP A 29 10.74 -2.87 10.18
C ASP A 29 10.70 -4.05 9.20
N GLY A 30 9.62 -4.82 9.20
CA GLY A 30 9.46 -5.98 8.33
C GLY A 30 9.99 -7.29 8.91
N GLU A 31 10.32 -7.34 10.20
CA GLU A 31 10.85 -8.54 10.86
C GLU A 31 9.73 -9.56 11.15
N ASP A 32 8.57 -9.09 11.63
CA ASP A 32 7.49 -9.92 12.15
C ASP A 32 6.16 -9.84 11.34
N GLY A 33 6.20 -9.33 10.09
CA GLY A 33 4.97 -9.25 9.27
C GLY A 33 4.35 -10.62 8.95
N PRO A 34 3.01 -10.70 8.72
CA PRO A 34 2.08 -9.58 8.54
C PRO A 34 1.64 -8.92 9.87
N TYR A 35 1.50 -7.59 9.83
CA TYR A 35 1.23 -6.75 11.01
C TYR A 35 -0.26 -6.50 11.25
N LYS A 36 -0.64 -6.45 12.52
CA LYS A 36 -1.93 -5.96 13.01
C LYS A 36 -1.86 -4.47 13.31
N GLU A 37 -3.02 -3.86 13.57
CA GLU A 37 -3.11 -2.43 13.89
C GLU A 37 -2.44 -2.05 15.22
N GLU A 38 -2.41 -2.99 16.18
CA GLU A 38 -1.83 -2.83 17.51
C GLU A 38 -0.34 -3.16 17.62
N ASP A 39 0.26 -3.72 16.56
CA ASP A 39 1.69 -4.05 16.58
C ASP A 39 2.56 -2.80 16.65
N GLU A 40 3.69 -2.90 17.37
CA GLU A 40 4.56 -1.77 17.66
C GLU A 40 5.33 -1.34 16.40
N PRO A 41 5.22 -0.06 15.98
CA PRO A 41 5.94 0.46 14.83
C PRO A 41 7.45 0.63 15.10
N ASN A 42 8.29 0.26 14.11
CA ASN A 42 9.74 0.45 14.13
C ASN A 42 10.27 0.86 12.73
N PRO A 43 10.11 2.13 12.31
CA PRO A 43 10.43 2.56 10.96
C PRO A 43 11.93 2.59 10.66
N LEU A 44 12.34 1.98 9.54
CA LEU A 44 13.73 1.93 9.07
C LEU A 44 14.15 3.15 8.23
N SER A 45 13.23 4.04 7.89
CA SER A 45 13.47 5.16 6.98
C SER A 45 12.92 6.47 7.51
N HIS A 46 13.48 7.59 7.03
CA HIS A 46 12.94 8.93 7.34
C HIS A 46 11.48 9.10 6.87
N TYR A 47 11.11 8.50 5.73
CA TYR A 47 9.73 8.48 5.26
C TYR A 47 8.81 7.77 6.27
N GLY A 48 9.14 6.54 6.64
CA GLY A 48 8.37 5.77 7.64
C GLY A 48 8.24 6.53 8.97
N LEU A 49 9.35 7.08 9.47
CA LEU A 49 9.35 7.90 10.69
C LEU A 49 8.43 9.14 10.56
N SER A 50 8.45 9.83 9.42
CA SER A 50 7.59 11.00 9.20
C SER A 50 6.10 10.63 9.15
N LYS A 51 5.77 9.45 8.60
CA LYS A 51 4.40 8.93 8.59
C LYS A 51 3.96 8.50 9.98
N LEU A 52 4.82 7.80 10.74
CA LEU A 52 4.53 7.44 12.13
C LEU A 52 4.29 8.67 13.00
N LYS A 53 5.14 9.70 12.89
CA LYS A 53 4.93 10.96 13.63
C LYS A 53 3.60 11.63 13.29
N SER A 54 3.13 11.54 12.05
CA SER A 54 1.82 12.06 11.67
C SER A 54 0.65 11.23 12.22
N GLU A 55 0.81 9.91 12.40
CA GLU A 55 -0.16 9.09 13.13
C GLU A 55 -0.21 9.48 14.62
N GLN A 56 0.96 9.51 15.27
CA GLN A 56 1.10 9.84 16.69
C GLN A 56 0.53 11.23 17.06
N MET A 57 0.65 12.19 16.14
CA MET A 57 0.04 13.51 16.32
C MET A 57 -1.49 13.41 16.41
N LEU A 58 -2.13 12.53 15.61
CA LEU A 58 -3.58 12.33 15.66
C LEU A 58 -4.05 11.63 16.93
N TYR A 59 -3.26 10.73 17.53
CA TYR A 59 -3.65 9.99 18.74
C TYR A 59 -4.06 10.89 19.91
N ASN A 60 -3.40 12.05 20.02
CA ASN A 60 -3.65 13.02 21.08
C ASN A 60 -4.48 14.23 20.63
N HIS A 61 -4.98 14.22 19.40
CA HIS A 61 -5.77 15.32 18.86
C HIS A 61 -7.27 15.08 19.09
N ASN A 62 -8.02 16.14 19.35
CA ASN A 62 -9.47 16.06 19.63
C ASN A 62 -10.35 15.95 18.37
N VAL A 63 -9.76 15.83 17.17
CA VAL A 63 -10.49 15.60 15.92
C VAL A 63 -11.02 14.16 15.85
N LYS A 64 -12.14 13.95 15.21
CA LYS A 64 -12.57 12.60 14.80
C LYS A 64 -11.66 12.11 13.69
N TRP A 65 -10.91 11.04 13.92
CA TRP A 65 -9.93 10.57 12.94
C TRP A 65 -9.98 9.06 12.68
N THR A 66 -9.62 8.70 11.46
CA THR A 66 -9.30 7.34 11.06
C THR A 66 -7.94 7.33 10.36
N ILE A 67 -7.11 6.37 10.66
CA ILE A 67 -5.86 6.09 9.95
C ILE A 67 -6.06 4.81 9.16
N LEU A 68 -5.84 4.88 7.84
CA LEU A 68 -5.80 3.71 6.97
C LEU A 68 -4.36 3.44 6.57
N ARG A 69 -3.76 2.35 7.09
CA ARG A 69 -2.42 1.90 6.71
C ARG A 69 -2.52 1.06 5.45
N THR A 70 -1.77 1.41 4.42
CA THR A 70 -1.81 0.75 3.11
C THR A 70 -0.42 0.37 2.60
N ILE A 71 -0.35 -0.45 1.55
CA ILE A 71 0.90 -1.00 0.98
C ILE A 71 0.87 -0.86 -0.54
N ILE A 72 1.92 -0.31 -1.14
CA ILE A 72 2.12 -0.23 -2.61
C ILE A 72 0.80 -0.01 -3.36
N VAL A 73 0.29 1.20 -3.35
CA VAL A 73 -0.94 1.53 -4.08
C VAL A 73 -0.66 1.58 -5.58
N PHE A 74 -1.52 0.92 -6.36
CA PHE A 74 -1.47 0.91 -7.81
C PHE A 74 -2.87 1.12 -8.42
N GLY A 75 -2.92 1.57 -9.67
CA GLY A 75 -4.16 1.86 -10.39
C GLY A 75 -3.87 2.62 -11.68
N VAL A 76 -4.90 2.96 -12.43
CA VAL A 76 -4.82 3.79 -13.63
C VAL A 76 -5.18 5.23 -13.26
N GLY A 77 -4.44 6.20 -13.79
CA GLY A 77 -4.72 7.62 -13.59
C GLY A 77 -4.29 8.45 -14.79
N GLU A 78 -5.04 9.49 -15.09
CA GLU A 78 -4.87 10.31 -16.32
C GLU A 78 -3.50 10.96 -16.47
N LYS A 79 -2.79 11.27 -15.37
CA LYS A 79 -1.50 11.97 -15.37
C LYS A 79 -0.58 11.47 -14.29
N LEU A 80 -0.33 10.15 -14.25
CA LEU A 80 0.65 9.61 -13.32
C LEU A 80 2.05 10.09 -13.71
N SER A 81 2.62 10.98 -12.90
CA SER A 81 4.02 11.47 -13.09
C SER A 81 5.05 10.35 -12.83
N LYS A 82 4.66 9.29 -12.15
CA LYS A 82 5.46 8.07 -11.93
C LYS A 82 4.57 6.86 -12.13
N GLY A 83 5.02 5.90 -12.95
CA GLY A 83 4.35 4.62 -13.10
C GLY A 83 4.30 3.85 -11.78
N ASN A 84 3.24 3.10 -11.56
CA ASN A 84 3.17 2.12 -10.48
C ASN A 84 3.75 0.78 -10.92
N ILE A 85 3.91 -0.16 -9.96
CA ILE A 85 4.56 -1.46 -10.22
C ILE A 85 3.86 -2.26 -11.32
N VAL A 86 2.52 -2.21 -11.43
CA VAL A 86 1.76 -2.97 -12.42
C VAL A 86 1.98 -2.40 -13.82
N LEU A 87 1.79 -1.10 -14.01
CA LEU A 87 1.98 -0.44 -15.31
C LEU A 87 3.44 -0.48 -15.77
N TRP A 88 4.39 -0.33 -14.83
CA TRP A 88 5.81 -0.47 -15.11
C TRP A 88 6.14 -1.88 -15.58
N ALA A 89 5.72 -2.92 -14.84
CA ALA A 89 6.01 -4.31 -15.18
C ALA A 89 5.37 -4.70 -16.52
N LYS A 90 4.11 -4.33 -16.76
CA LYS A 90 3.43 -4.55 -18.06
C LYS A 90 4.28 -3.99 -19.21
N GLY A 91 4.64 -2.70 -19.16
CA GLY A 91 5.42 -2.07 -20.21
C GLY A 91 6.86 -2.61 -20.37
N ALA A 92 7.48 -3.10 -19.28
CA ALA A 92 8.80 -3.71 -19.34
C ALA A 92 8.75 -5.14 -19.95
N LEU A 93 7.73 -5.94 -19.58
CA LEU A 93 7.50 -7.26 -20.11
C LEU A 93 7.18 -7.24 -21.62
N GLU A 94 6.43 -6.27 -22.10
CA GLU A 94 6.13 -6.09 -23.52
C GLU A 94 7.37 -5.84 -24.38
N LYS A 95 8.44 -5.30 -23.79
CA LYS A 95 9.72 -5.09 -24.49
C LYS A 95 10.55 -6.36 -24.61
N GLY A 96 10.25 -7.40 -23.82
CA GLY A 96 10.96 -8.68 -23.83
C GLY A 96 12.41 -8.63 -23.30
N GLU A 97 12.80 -7.53 -22.65
CA GLU A 97 14.15 -7.38 -22.07
C GLU A 97 14.30 -8.16 -20.76
N PRO A 98 15.51 -8.65 -20.43
CA PRO A 98 15.76 -9.28 -19.14
C PRO A 98 15.50 -8.31 -17.97
N LEU A 99 14.74 -8.74 -16.99
CA LEU A 99 14.42 -7.95 -15.79
C LEU A 99 15.03 -8.60 -14.56
N ASN A 100 15.78 -7.80 -13.79
CA ASN A 100 16.31 -8.22 -12.48
C ASN A 100 15.33 -7.80 -11.39
N ILE A 101 14.65 -8.75 -10.76
CA ILE A 101 13.55 -8.50 -9.82
C ILE A 101 13.88 -9.05 -8.45
N ILE A 102 13.67 -8.24 -7.42
CA ILE A 102 13.90 -8.59 -6.00
C ILE A 102 12.93 -9.70 -5.58
N ASP A 103 13.47 -10.77 -4.95
CA ASP A 103 12.67 -11.90 -4.46
C ASP A 103 12.61 -12.00 -2.92
N ASP A 104 13.37 -11.18 -2.22
CA ASP A 104 13.47 -11.16 -0.75
C ASP A 104 12.73 -9.98 -0.09
N GLN A 105 11.90 -9.26 -0.86
CA GLN A 105 10.97 -8.27 -0.30
C GLN A 105 9.52 -8.67 -0.59
N PHE A 106 8.72 -8.78 0.47
CA PHE A 106 7.31 -9.20 0.40
C PHE A 106 6.36 -8.05 0.69
N ARG A 107 5.30 -7.93 -0.11
CA ARG A 107 4.31 -6.84 -0.04
C ARG A 107 2.90 -7.36 -0.37
N ALA A 108 1.89 -6.61 0.05
CA ALA A 108 0.49 -6.82 -0.34
C ALA A 108 0.00 -5.60 -1.14
N PRO A 109 0.21 -5.57 -2.48
CA PRO A 109 -0.18 -4.43 -3.31
C PRO A 109 -1.67 -4.12 -3.20
N THR A 110 -2.00 -2.85 -3.14
CA THR A 110 -3.36 -2.35 -2.94
C THR A 110 -3.87 -1.67 -4.19
N LEU A 111 -5.00 -2.12 -4.72
CA LEU A 111 -5.70 -1.41 -5.79
C LEU A 111 -6.24 -0.08 -5.25
N VAL A 112 -6.09 1.01 -6.01
CA VAL A 112 -6.50 2.34 -5.55
C VAL A 112 -8.00 2.43 -5.30
N GLU A 113 -8.81 1.71 -6.06
CA GLU A 113 -10.27 1.61 -5.87
C GLU A 113 -10.61 0.92 -4.54
N ASP A 114 -9.91 -0.17 -4.19
CA ASP A 114 -10.09 -0.84 -2.89
C ASP A 114 -9.75 0.10 -1.73
N LEU A 115 -8.68 0.91 -1.87
CA LEU A 115 -8.33 1.90 -0.87
C LEU A 115 -9.37 3.01 -0.78
N ALA A 116 -9.92 3.45 -1.92
CA ALA A 116 -11.01 4.43 -1.94
C ALA A 116 -12.27 3.88 -1.25
N ASP A 117 -12.61 2.62 -1.50
CA ASP A 117 -13.71 1.94 -0.81
C ASP A 117 -13.47 1.87 0.70
N ALA A 118 -12.24 1.56 1.15
CA ALA A 118 -11.90 1.61 2.58
C ALA A 118 -12.14 3.00 3.19
N CYS A 119 -11.79 4.07 2.46
CA CYS A 119 -12.08 5.45 2.91
C CYS A 119 -13.59 5.71 3.02
N ILE A 120 -14.37 5.31 2.01
CA ILE A 120 -15.83 5.48 1.99
C ILE A 120 -16.48 4.69 3.15
N LEU A 121 -16.05 3.45 3.35
CA LEU A 121 -16.54 2.59 4.43
C LEU A 121 -16.21 3.19 5.81
N ALA A 122 -14.98 3.68 6.02
CA ALA A 122 -14.59 4.34 7.26
C ALA A 122 -15.42 5.60 7.53
N ALA A 123 -15.64 6.43 6.51
CA ALA A 123 -16.45 7.64 6.61
C ALA A 123 -17.93 7.32 6.92
N THR A 124 -18.54 6.44 6.13
CA THR A 124 -19.96 6.08 6.23
C THR A 124 -20.30 5.44 7.57
N LYS A 125 -19.41 4.56 8.07
CA LYS A 125 -19.59 3.88 9.35
C LYS A 125 -19.13 4.70 10.55
N LYS A 126 -18.53 5.87 10.32
CA LYS A 126 -17.91 6.69 11.38
C LYS A 126 -16.92 5.86 12.21
N ALA A 127 -16.12 5.04 11.54
CA ALA A 127 -15.21 4.10 12.17
C ALA A 127 -13.90 4.83 12.53
N TYR A 128 -13.74 5.16 13.80
CA TYR A 128 -12.57 5.87 14.31
C TYR A 128 -11.45 4.92 14.72
N GLY A 129 -10.20 5.40 14.65
CA GLY A 129 -9.01 4.64 15.03
C GLY A 129 -8.20 4.16 13.83
N ILE A 130 -7.35 3.17 14.05
CA ILE A 130 -6.42 2.61 13.05
C ILE A 130 -7.03 1.37 12.40
N PHE A 131 -6.92 1.29 11.07
CA PHE A 131 -7.33 0.13 10.27
C PHE A 131 -6.28 -0.16 9.19
N ASN A 132 -5.99 -1.43 8.99
CA ASN A 132 -5.16 -1.91 7.90
C ASN A 132 -6.00 -2.05 6.62
N ALA A 133 -5.57 -1.42 5.53
CA ALA A 133 -6.28 -1.40 4.25
C ALA A 133 -5.31 -1.67 3.10
N SER A 134 -4.99 -2.93 2.87
CA SER A 134 -4.13 -3.39 1.77
C SER A 134 -4.81 -4.45 0.92
N GLY A 135 -4.16 -4.85 -0.18
CA GLY A 135 -4.50 -6.09 -0.86
C GLY A 135 -4.39 -7.30 0.07
N LYS A 136 -5.06 -8.39 -0.27
CA LYS A 136 -5.07 -9.61 0.56
C LYS A 136 -3.92 -10.57 0.25
N ASP A 137 -3.27 -10.42 -0.89
CA ASP A 137 -2.22 -11.32 -1.37
C ASP A 137 -0.84 -10.78 -1.01
N ILE A 138 -0.15 -11.44 -0.09
CA ILE A 138 1.24 -11.12 0.28
C ILE A 138 2.17 -11.88 -0.65
N MET A 139 2.97 -11.17 -1.42
CA MET A 139 3.81 -11.72 -2.50
C MET A 139 5.19 -11.09 -2.47
N SER A 140 6.23 -11.81 -2.92
CA SER A 140 7.51 -11.17 -3.24
C SER A 140 7.35 -10.23 -4.44
N ILE A 141 8.25 -9.25 -4.59
CA ILE A 141 8.23 -8.37 -5.78
C ILE A 141 8.40 -9.20 -7.05
N TYR A 142 9.22 -10.26 -7.01
CA TYR A 142 9.35 -11.19 -8.12
C TYR A 142 8.03 -11.91 -8.44
N GLU A 143 7.32 -12.36 -7.42
CA GLU A 143 6.02 -13.02 -7.60
C GLU A 143 4.98 -12.06 -8.20
N ILE A 144 4.95 -10.80 -7.75
CA ILE A 144 4.07 -9.77 -8.33
C ILE A 144 4.32 -9.65 -9.83
N VAL A 145 5.57 -9.46 -10.26
CA VAL A 145 5.93 -9.33 -11.68
C VAL A 145 5.64 -10.61 -12.46
N SER A 146 5.88 -11.80 -11.87
CA SER A 146 5.57 -13.09 -12.50
C SER A 146 4.07 -13.27 -12.72
N ARG A 147 3.22 -12.87 -11.77
CA ARG A 147 1.76 -12.93 -11.92
C ARG A 147 1.28 -11.95 -12.99
N ILE A 148 1.87 -10.75 -13.08
CA ILE A 148 1.61 -9.79 -14.17
C ILE A 148 1.99 -10.42 -15.52
N ALA A 149 3.19 -11.03 -15.63
CA ALA A 149 3.62 -11.69 -16.86
C ALA A 149 2.60 -12.75 -17.32
N LYS A 150 2.19 -13.63 -16.41
CA LYS A 150 1.20 -14.67 -16.70
C LYS A 150 -0.15 -14.08 -17.15
N HIS A 151 -0.62 -13.02 -16.49
CA HIS A 151 -1.89 -12.38 -16.81
C HIS A 151 -1.91 -11.84 -18.25
N TYR A 152 -0.80 -11.24 -18.70
CA TYR A 152 -0.65 -10.69 -20.06
C TYR A 152 -0.11 -11.70 -21.10
N GLY A 153 0.05 -12.98 -20.73
CA GLY A 153 0.56 -14.01 -21.64
C GLY A 153 2.04 -13.87 -22.00
N ASN A 154 2.81 -13.12 -21.20
CA ASN A 154 4.25 -12.97 -21.38
C ASN A 154 5.02 -14.14 -20.74
N THR A 155 6.19 -14.49 -21.31
CA THR A 155 7.11 -15.44 -20.68
C THR A 155 7.71 -14.89 -19.38
N THR A 156 8.00 -15.77 -18.45
CA THR A 156 8.76 -15.47 -17.22
C THR A 156 10.25 -15.83 -17.34
N ASP A 157 10.69 -16.36 -18.49
CA ASP A 157 12.08 -16.83 -18.69
C ASP A 157 13.11 -15.69 -18.61
N ASN A 158 12.67 -14.47 -18.91
CA ASN A 158 13.50 -13.26 -18.84
C ASN A 158 13.51 -12.60 -17.45
N LEU A 159 12.84 -13.19 -16.45
CA LEU A 159 12.82 -12.68 -15.09
C LEU A 159 13.94 -13.31 -14.25
N ASN A 160 14.92 -12.52 -13.88
CA ASN A 160 16.01 -12.95 -13.01
C ASN A 160 15.73 -12.55 -11.57
N LYS A 161 15.82 -13.52 -10.65
CA LYS A 161 15.74 -13.24 -9.22
C LYS A 161 17.02 -12.60 -8.72
N ILE A 162 16.90 -11.50 -8.01
CA ILE A 162 18.01 -10.86 -7.29
C ILE A 162 17.63 -10.64 -5.83
N SER A 163 18.62 -10.48 -4.95
CA SER A 163 18.39 -10.10 -3.56
C SER A 163 18.54 -8.60 -3.36
N THR A 164 17.91 -8.06 -2.32
CA THR A 164 18.05 -6.67 -1.90
C THR A 164 19.51 -6.26 -1.69
N ALA A 165 20.37 -7.19 -1.23
CA ALA A 165 21.79 -6.95 -1.03
C ALA A 165 22.55 -6.58 -2.32
N THR A 166 22.03 -6.96 -3.50
CA THR A 166 22.63 -6.60 -4.79
C THR A 166 22.30 -5.16 -5.21
N LEU A 167 21.32 -4.54 -4.58
CA LEU A 167 20.92 -3.16 -4.85
C LEU A 167 21.53 -2.25 -3.78
N ASN A 168 22.40 -1.34 -4.17
CA ASN A 168 22.93 -0.29 -3.28
C ASN A 168 21.82 0.72 -2.93
N GLN A 169 20.80 0.27 -2.18
CA GLN A 169 19.70 1.15 -1.75
C GLN A 169 20.15 2.01 -0.58
N THR A 170 20.04 3.33 -0.73
CA THR A 170 20.44 4.32 0.28
C THR A 170 19.54 4.29 1.54
N ALA A 171 18.30 3.80 1.44
CA ALA A 171 17.35 3.71 2.55
C ALA A 171 16.97 2.26 2.81
N GLY A 172 16.99 1.85 4.09
CA GLY A 172 16.50 0.54 4.52
C GLY A 172 15.03 0.36 4.12
N ARG A 173 14.73 -0.78 3.50
CA ARG A 173 13.36 -1.18 3.20
C ARG A 173 13.01 -2.42 4.01
N PRO A 174 11.85 -2.44 4.66
CA PRO A 174 11.40 -3.62 5.37
C PRO A 174 11.41 -4.86 4.47
N PRO A 175 11.99 -6.01 4.89
CA PRO A 175 12.00 -7.21 4.06
C PRO A 175 10.61 -7.79 3.85
N LYS A 176 9.78 -7.88 4.89
CA LYS A 176 8.45 -8.48 4.79
C LYS A 176 7.41 -7.60 5.46
N THR A 177 6.65 -6.87 4.65
CA THR A 177 5.44 -6.20 5.14
C THR A 177 4.21 -6.85 4.52
N GLY A 178 3.14 -6.83 5.26
CA GLY A 178 1.81 -7.33 4.92
C GLY A 178 0.93 -6.99 6.10
N PHE A 179 -0.38 -7.04 5.92
CA PHE A 179 -1.31 -6.71 6.99
C PHE A 179 -2.27 -7.85 7.27
N VAL A 180 -2.60 -8.03 8.56
CA VAL A 180 -3.77 -8.76 9.00
C VAL A 180 -4.97 -7.84 8.81
N LEU A 181 -5.99 -8.30 8.06
CA LEU A 181 -7.14 -7.48 7.67
C LEU A 181 -8.40 -7.77 8.49
N ASP A 182 -8.31 -8.57 9.54
CA ASP A 182 -9.47 -9.07 10.30
C ASP A 182 -10.30 -7.93 10.91
N LYS A 183 -9.64 -6.92 11.47
CA LYS A 183 -10.30 -5.75 12.04
C LYS A 183 -11.05 -4.96 10.96
N SER A 184 -10.41 -4.68 9.84
CA SER A 184 -11.01 -3.95 8.72
C SER A 184 -12.16 -4.72 8.10
N ARG A 185 -12.05 -6.05 7.96
CA ARG A 185 -13.15 -6.91 7.51
C ARG A 185 -14.33 -6.86 8.47
N LYS A 186 -14.07 -7.02 9.76
CA LYS A 186 -15.11 -7.08 10.79
C LYS A 186 -15.83 -5.75 10.99
N VAL A 187 -15.08 -4.65 11.06
CA VAL A 187 -15.61 -3.32 11.41
C VAL A 187 -16.05 -2.55 10.18
N LEU A 188 -15.21 -2.49 9.16
CA LEU A 188 -15.50 -1.74 7.94
C LEU A 188 -16.30 -2.54 6.91
N GLY A 189 -16.20 -3.88 6.93
CA GLY A 189 -16.67 -4.73 5.84
C GLY A 189 -15.73 -4.67 4.63
N TYR A 190 -14.47 -4.25 4.85
CA TYR A 190 -13.46 -4.15 3.81
C TYR A 190 -13.13 -5.53 3.24
N ASN A 191 -13.29 -5.70 1.94
CA ASN A 191 -13.02 -6.95 1.25
C ASN A 191 -12.27 -6.67 -0.06
N PRO A 192 -10.93 -6.52 -0.03
CA PRO A 192 -10.15 -6.20 -1.21
C PRO A 192 -10.19 -7.32 -2.25
N HIS A 193 -10.07 -6.95 -3.52
CA HIS A 193 -9.93 -7.87 -4.63
C HIS A 193 -8.67 -8.75 -4.49
N SER A 194 -8.65 -9.92 -5.13
CA SER A 194 -7.41 -10.66 -5.37
C SER A 194 -6.55 -9.92 -6.39
N PHE A 195 -5.27 -10.24 -6.42
CA PHE A 195 -4.35 -9.56 -7.33
C PHE A 195 -4.76 -9.74 -8.80
N GLU A 196 -5.24 -10.92 -9.18
CA GLU A 196 -5.73 -11.22 -10.53
C GLU A 196 -7.01 -10.46 -10.86
N GLU A 197 -7.94 -10.31 -9.91
CA GLU A 197 -9.12 -9.45 -10.08
C GLU A 197 -8.73 -7.99 -10.29
N CYS A 198 -7.72 -7.51 -9.53
CA CYS A 198 -7.18 -6.16 -9.70
C CYS A 198 -6.58 -5.96 -11.10
N LEU A 199 -5.81 -6.93 -11.63
CA LEU A 199 -5.27 -6.84 -12.99
C LEU A 199 -6.39 -6.77 -14.03
N THR A 200 -7.46 -7.54 -13.86
CA THR A 200 -8.63 -7.49 -14.73
C THR A 200 -9.34 -6.12 -14.71
N ILE A 201 -9.38 -5.46 -13.54
CA ILE A 201 -9.93 -4.11 -13.41
C ILE A 201 -9.04 -3.10 -14.15
N ILE A 202 -7.72 -3.19 -13.98
CA ILE A 202 -6.76 -2.35 -14.69
C ILE A 202 -6.92 -2.47 -16.20
N ASP A 203 -7.07 -3.69 -16.72
CA ASP A 203 -7.25 -3.91 -18.17
C ASP A 203 -8.49 -3.21 -18.71
N LYS A 204 -9.60 -3.29 -17.98
CA LYS A 204 -10.84 -2.59 -18.39
C LYS A 204 -10.64 -1.06 -18.41
N GLN A 205 -9.87 -0.52 -17.47
CA GLN A 205 -9.59 0.93 -17.41
C GLN A 205 -8.65 1.40 -18.51
N LEU A 206 -7.67 0.58 -18.91
CA LEU A 206 -6.73 0.91 -19.97
C LEU A 206 -7.33 0.84 -21.37
N ASN A 207 -8.45 0.08 -21.55
CA ASN A 207 -9.11 -0.14 -22.82
C ASN A 207 -10.36 0.76 -23.03
N ASN A 208 -10.70 1.60 -22.04
CA ASN A 208 -11.75 2.61 -22.11
C ASN A 208 -11.17 4.00 -22.43
#